data_9d73f4ac8d365c684b73d68e5dc18977
#
_entry.id   9d73f4ac8d365c684b73d68e5dc18977
#
_cell.length_a   1.000
_cell.length_b   1.000
_cell.length_c   1.000
_cell.angle_alpha   90.00
_cell.angle_beta   90.00
_cell.angle_gamma   90.00
#
_symmetry.space_group_name_H-M   'P 1'
#
loop_
_entity.id
_entity.type
_entity.pdbx_description
1 polymer ?
#
loop_
_entity_poly.entity_id
_entity_poly.type
_entity_poly.pdbx_seq_one_letter_code
_entity_poly.pdbx_strand_id
1 'polypeptide(L)'
;MKFKMLFMLLALSGVMLTSCEDAKKKEQEKAEKERMEQMEAEKQAEMEAEKKKKEMESNSIAAKAMETDTLSTLVSALKSAELAGMFKTEEGPFTVFAPHNGAFSNVDKATLESLMKEENKDQLADVLKYHVVADEVTSSELVQAINDNDGKYEINTVGGGTIVASLNGDSVILTDENGNKAKVVMADVDASNGVVHVIDAVVMKKA
;
A
#
# COMPACT_ATOMS: atom_id res chain seq x y z
N MET A 1 14.87 -0.25 15.76
CA MET A 1 16.24 -0.62 16.18
C MET A 1 16.93 0.61 16.78
N LYS A 2 17.41 0.51 18.02
CA LYS A 2 17.95 1.66 18.77
C LYS A 2 19.39 1.89 18.34
N PHE A 3 19.69 2.98 17.66
CA PHE A 3 21.05 3.41 17.40
C PHE A 3 21.64 4.03 18.68
N LYS A 4 22.60 3.34 19.27
CA LYS A 4 23.43 3.86 20.37
C LYS A 4 24.57 4.66 19.76
N MET A 5 24.53 5.98 19.92
CA MET A 5 25.66 6.86 19.63
C MET A 5 26.70 6.72 20.75
N LEU A 6 27.88 6.23 20.39
CA LEU A 6 29.02 6.07 21.28
C LEU A 6 29.85 7.36 21.24
N PHE A 7 29.79 8.15 22.32
CA PHE A 7 30.69 9.29 22.52
C PHE A 7 32.04 8.78 22.98
N MET A 8 33.08 9.01 22.20
CA MET A 8 34.48 8.76 22.57
C MET A 8 35.16 10.09 22.94
N LEU A 9 35.34 10.31 24.24
CA LEU A 9 36.11 11.39 24.81
C LEU A 9 37.61 11.01 24.71
N LEU A 10 38.39 11.82 24.02
CA LEU A 10 39.86 11.77 24.15
C LEU A 10 40.35 13.12 24.67
N ALA A 11 40.76 13.10 25.92
CA ALA A 11 41.51 14.20 26.55
C ALA A 11 42.99 14.06 26.25
N LEU A 12 43.61 15.08 25.68
CA LEU A 12 45.08 15.23 25.72
C LEU A 12 45.42 16.65 26.09
N SER A 13 46.04 16.77 27.26
CA SER A 13 46.61 17.99 27.83
C SER A 13 47.99 18.28 27.24
N GLY A 14 48.29 19.55 26.95
CA GLY A 14 49.66 19.99 26.57
C GLY A 14 49.74 21.46 26.23
N VAL A 15 50.21 22.24 27.17
CA VAL A 15 50.57 23.65 27.25
C VAL A 15 51.32 24.19 26.03
N MET A 16 50.88 25.36 25.48
CA MET A 16 51.74 26.50 25.05
C MET A 16 50.81 27.72 24.82
N LEU A 17 51.11 28.77 25.55
CA LEU A 17 50.40 30.06 25.58
C LEU A 17 50.78 30.94 24.39
N THR A 18 49.80 31.79 23.97
CA THR A 18 49.92 32.97 23.11
C THR A 18 50.01 32.73 21.60
N SER A 19 48.95 32.10 21.04
CA SER A 19 48.47 32.34 19.65
C SER A 19 47.15 31.59 19.41
N CYS A 20 46.43 31.24 20.46
CA CYS A 20 45.34 30.24 20.44
C CYS A 20 43.91 30.82 20.44
N GLU A 21 43.75 32.13 20.54
CA GLU A 21 42.39 32.71 20.54
C GLU A 21 41.79 32.77 19.15
N ASP A 22 42.56 33.15 18.15
CA ASP A 22 42.09 33.21 16.75
C ASP A 22 41.89 31.83 16.12
N ALA A 23 42.71 30.83 16.51
CA ALA A 23 42.54 29.45 16.02
C ALA A 23 41.30 28.77 16.62
N LYS A 24 41.08 28.96 17.94
CA LYS A 24 39.85 28.43 18.61
C LYS A 24 38.57 29.06 18.07
N LYS A 25 38.60 30.37 17.78
CA LYS A 25 37.43 31.08 17.23
C LYS A 25 37.11 30.61 15.82
N LYS A 26 38.11 30.39 14.97
CA LYS A 26 37.92 29.82 13.62
C LYS A 26 37.42 28.37 13.65
N GLU A 27 37.87 27.57 14.60
CA GLU A 27 37.47 26.20 14.77
C GLU A 27 36.01 26.12 15.30
N GLN A 28 35.63 27.02 16.20
CA GLN A 28 34.22 27.15 16.66
C GLN A 28 33.31 27.66 15.55
N GLU A 29 33.66 28.67 14.80
CA GLU A 29 32.89 29.18 13.67
C GLU A 29 32.73 28.11 12.58
N LYS A 30 33.76 27.29 12.33
CA LYS A 30 33.69 26.18 11.38
C LYS A 30 32.75 25.06 11.88
N ALA A 31 32.88 24.71 13.16
CA ALA A 31 32.00 23.68 13.76
C ALA A 31 30.55 24.14 13.85
N GLU A 32 30.32 25.44 14.09
CA GLU A 32 28.96 26.01 14.11
C GLU A 32 28.34 26.04 12.69
N LYS A 33 29.16 26.39 11.69
CA LYS A 33 28.73 26.36 10.29
C LYS A 33 28.41 24.93 9.81
N GLU A 34 29.28 23.96 10.13
CA GLU A 34 29.05 22.56 9.81
C GLU A 34 27.76 22.01 10.50
N ARG A 35 27.51 22.44 11.75
CA ARG A 35 26.25 22.11 12.46
C ARG A 35 25.03 22.74 11.81
N MET A 36 25.10 23.97 11.37
CA MET A 36 24.01 24.65 10.68
C MET A 36 23.71 24.01 9.35
N GLU A 37 24.75 23.68 8.56
CA GLU A 37 24.62 22.97 7.29
C GLU A 37 24.00 21.56 7.48
N GLN A 38 24.39 20.85 8.55
CA GLN A 38 23.77 19.56 8.90
C GLN A 38 22.30 19.69 9.31
N MET A 39 21.96 20.68 10.14
CA MET A 39 20.57 20.94 10.53
C MET A 39 19.69 21.37 9.35
N GLU A 40 20.22 22.16 8.42
CA GLU A 40 19.50 22.53 7.20
C GLU A 40 19.29 21.34 6.28
N ALA A 41 20.32 20.49 6.11
CA ALA A 41 20.20 19.26 5.32
C ALA A 41 19.22 18.25 5.94
N GLU A 42 19.24 18.09 7.27
CA GLU A 42 18.28 17.25 7.98
C GLU A 42 16.84 17.75 7.84
N LYS A 43 16.64 19.06 8.00
CA LYS A 43 15.33 19.69 7.82
C LYS A 43 14.81 19.62 6.38
N GLN A 44 15.69 19.74 5.39
CA GLN A 44 15.34 19.58 3.99
C GLN A 44 14.96 18.12 3.69
N ALA A 45 15.71 17.15 4.23
CA ALA A 45 15.41 15.73 4.10
C ALA A 45 14.05 15.35 4.75
N GLU A 46 13.76 15.90 5.94
CA GLU A 46 12.46 15.70 6.61
C GLU A 46 11.30 16.29 5.79
N MET A 47 11.47 17.51 5.27
CA MET A 47 10.43 18.14 4.43
C MET A 47 10.21 17.37 3.13
N GLU A 48 11.27 16.86 2.51
CA GLU A 48 11.16 16.06 1.29
C GLU A 48 10.51 14.70 1.56
N ALA A 49 10.85 14.06 2.69
CA ALA A 49 10.22 12.82 3.13
C ALA A 49 8.72 13.01 3.44
N GLU A 50 8.36 14.10 4.11
CA GLU A 50 6.96 14.43 4.39
C GLU A 50 6.18 14.73 3.11
N LYS A 51 6.79 15.42 2.15
CA LYS A 51 6.20 15.69 0.83
C LYS A 51 5.95 14.40 0.06
N LYS A 52 6.95 13.51 -0.02
CA LYS A 52 6.82 12.19 -0.66
C LYS A 52 5.74 11.35 0.00
N LYS A 53 5.65 11.37 1.33
CA LYS A 53 4.61 10.68 2.06
C LYS A 53 3.22 11.20 1.73
N LYS A 54 3.02 12.52 1.68
CA LYS A 54 1.75 13.12 1.29
C LYS A 54 1.37 12.82 -0.17
N GLU A 55 2.33 12.85 -1.08
CA GLU A 55 2.12 12.49 -2.49
C GLU A 55 1.73 11.00 -2.62
N MET A 56 2.40 10.12 -1.87
CA MET A 56 2.05 8.70 -1.81
C MET A 56 0.64 8.48 -1.26
N GLU A 57 0.31 9.11 -0.13
CA GLU A 57 -1.02 9.00 0.48
C GLU A 57 -2.15 9.54 -0.43
N SER A 58 -1.90 10.64 -1.15
CA SER A 58 -2.90 11.26 -2.04
C SER A 58 -3.14 10.47 -3.33
N ASN A 59 -2.22 9.61 -3.72
CA ASN A 59 -2.31 8.76 -4.92
C ASN A 59 -2.44 7.27 -4.60
N SER A 60 -2.60 6.91 -3.32
CA SER A 60 -2.70 5.53 -2.88
C SER A 60 -3.96 4.82 -3.43
N ILE A 61 -3.96 3.48 -3.38
CA ILE A 61 -5.12 2.64 -3.72
C ILE A 61 -6.39 3.15 -2.99
N ALA A 62 -6.26 3.48 -1.69
CA ALA A 62 -7.38 4.02 -0.92
C ALA A 62 -7.88 5.37 -1.48
N ALA A 63 -6.96 6.26 -1.87
CA ALA A 63 -7.32 7.55 -2.47
C ALA A 63 -8.02 7.37 -3.82
N LYS A 64 -7.48 6.53 -4.70
CA LYS A 64 -8.09 6.20 -5.99
C LYS A 64 -9.48 5.58 -5.85
N ALA A 65 -9.66 4.69 -4.88
CA ALA A 65 -10.97 4.11 -4.59
C ALA A 65 -11.97 5.18 -4.10
N MET A 66 -11.53 6.13 -3.28
CA MET A 66 -12.38 7.23 -2.78
C MET A 66 -12.76 8.24 -3.87
N GLU A 67 -11.90 8.46 -4.86
CA GLU A 67 -12.18 9.32 -6.01
C GLU A 67 -13.12 8.69 -7.03
N THR A 68 -13.32 7.37 -6.96
CA THR A 68 -14.13 6.61 -7.91
C THR A 68 -15.52 6.35 -7.37
N ASP A 69 -16.53 7.07 -7.85
CA ASP A 69 -17.92 6.98 -7.40
C ASP A 69 -18.48 5.55 -7.46
N THR A 70 -18.04 4.76 -8.43
CA THR A 70 -18.48 3.36 -8.61
C THR A 70 -17.92 2.41 -7.56
N LEU A 71 -16.99 2.83 -6.70
CA LEU A 71 -16.37 2.05 -5.63
C LEU A 71 -16.80 2.49 -4.22
N SER A 72 -17.82 3.33 -4.09
CA SER A 72 -18.25 3.89 -2.81
C SER A 72 -18.66 2.84 -1.76
N THR A 73 -19.25 1.72 -2.19
CA THR A 73 -19.60 0.59 -1.32
C THR A 73 -18.35 -0.10 -0.78
N LEU A 74 -17.33 -0.33 -1.64
CA LEU A 74 -16.03 -0.87 -1.23
C LEU A 74 -15.33 0.05 -0.23
N VAL A 75 -15.31 1.35 -0.48
CA VAL A 75 -14.73 2.36 0.44
C VAL A 75 -15.42 2.31 1.81
N SER A 76 -16.74 2.16 1.83
CA SER A 76 -17.50 2.00 3.07
C SER A 76 -17.11 0.72 3.81
N ALA A 77 -16.97 -0.40 3.09
CA ALA A 77 -16.53 -1.68 3.66
C ALA A 77 -15.10 -1.60 4.21
N LEU A 78 -14.16 -0.96 3.49
CA LEU A 78 -12.78 -0.74 3.95
C LEU A 78 -12.72 0.10 5.24
N LYS A 79 -13.58 1.11 5.36
CA LYS A 79 -13.69 1.92 6.58
C LYS A 79 -14.25 1.12 7.74
N SER A 80 -15.31 0.33 7.52
CA SER A 80 -15.93 -0.54 8.54
C SER A 80 -14.96 -1.63 9.04
N ALA A 81 -14.12 -2.16 8.15
CA ALA A 81 -13.09 -3.15 8.50
C ALA A 81 -11.80 -2.51 9.05
N GLU A 82 -11.72 -1.18 9.15
CA GLU A 82 -10.51 -0.41 9.54
C GLU A 82 -9.27 -0.69 8.66
N LEU A 83 -9.47 -1.19 7.45
CA LEU A 83 -8.40 -1.49 6.50
C LEU A 83 -8.00 -0.30 5.63
N ALA A 84 -8.76 0.79 5.64
CA ALA A 84 -8.48 1.98 4.84
C ALA A 84 -7.10 2.59 5.16
N GLY A 85 -6.64 2.48 6.41
CA GLY A 85 -5.32 2.91 6.84
C GLY A 85 -4.19 2.11 6.19
N MET A 86 -4.33 0.79 6.11
CA MET A 86 -3.37 -0.12 5.49
C MET A 86 -3.10 0.27 4.02
N PHE A 87 -4.15 0.42 3.22
CA PHE A 87 -4.03 0.80 1.80
C PHE A 87 -3.66 2.26 1.56
N LYS A 88 -3.63 3.08 2.60
CA LYS A 88 -3.19 4.47 2.53
C LYS A 88 -1.70 4.62 2.83
N THR A 89 -1.17 3.85 3.77
CA THR A 89 0.16 4.08 4.37
C THR A 89 1.19 2.98 4.09
N GLU A 90 0.77 1.78 3.70
CA GLU A 90 1.70 0.71 3.35
C GLU A 90 2.27 0.91 1.94
N GLU A 91 3.58 0.71 1.83
CA GLU A 91 4.32 1.01 0.60
C GLU A 91 4.04 0.02 -0.54
N GLY A 92 3.39 -1.11 -0.29
CA GLY A 92 3.11 -2.11 -1.32
C GLY A 92 4.34 -2.86 -1.84
N PRO A 93 4.36 -3.36 -3.07
CA PRO A 93 3.28 -3.24 -4.07
C PRO A 93 2.07 -4.12 -3.79
N PHE A 94 0.88 -3.63 -4.15
CA PHE A 94 -0.35 -4.39 -4.03
C PHE A 94 -1.14 -4.42 -5.33
N THR A 95 -1.84 -5.52 -5.59
CA THR A 95 -2.91 -5.55 -6.59
C THR A 95 -4.25 -5.73 -5.88
N VAL A 96 -5.19 -4.85 -6.14
CA VAL A 96 -6.52 -4.91 -5.55
C VAL A 96 -7.57 -5.18 -6.62
N PHE A 97 -8.30 -6.27 -6.48
CA PHE A 97 -9.49 -6.56 -7.27
C PHE A 97 -10.69 -5.88 -6.63
N ALA A 98 -11.04 -4.68 -7.10
CA ALA A 98 -12.05 -3.81 -6.50
C ALA A 98 -13.45 -4.08 -7.08
N PRO A 99 -14.38 -4.71 -6.34
CA PRO A 99 -15.75 -4.86 -6.80
C PRO A 99 -16.45 -3.50 -6.85
N HIS A 100 -17.06 -3.17 -8.00
CA HIS A 100 -17.84 -1.96 -8.15
C HIS A 100 -19.18 -2.06 -7.40
N ASN A 101 -19.91 -0.96 -7.22
CA ASN A 101 -21.19 -0.94 -6.49
C ASN A 101 -22.20 -1.96 -7.01
N GLY A 102 -22.25 -2.18 -8.32
CA GLY A 102 -23.11 -3.19 -8.93
C GLY A 102 -22.75 -4.64 -8.55
N ALA A 103 -21.45 -4.90 -8.29
CA ALA A 103 -20.99 -6.21 -7.84
C ALA A 103 -21.58 -6.59 -6.47
N PHE A 104 -21.68 -5.62 -5.57
CA PHE A 104 -22.32 -5.82 -4.26
C PHE A 104 -23.83 -6.06 -4.35
N SER A 105 -24.49 -5.58 -5.40
CA SER A 105 -25.92 -5.82 -5.61
C SER A 105 -26.23 -7.29 -5.96
N ASN A 106 -25.22 -8.05 -6.39
CA ASN A 106 -25.33 -9.48 -6.70
C ASN A 106 -25.08 -10.36 -5.45
N VAL A 107 -24.53 -9.79 -4.38
CA VAL A 107 -24.38 -10.47 -3.09
C VAL A 107 -25.72 -10.48 -2.36
N ASP A 108 -26.05 -11.59 -1.69
CA ASP A 108 -27.24 -11.64 -0.87
C ASP A 108 -27.27 -10.51 0.15
N LYS A 109 -28.37 -9.74 0.15
CA LYS A 109 -28.49 -8.52 0.94
C LYS A 109 -28.33 -8.78 2.46
N ALA A 110 -28.87 -9.91 2.94
CA ALA A 110 -28.74 -10.27 4.36
C ALA A 110 -27.29 -10.60 4.72
N THR A 111 -26.57 -11.25 3.81
CA THR A 111 -25.13 -11.54 3.96
C THR A 111 -24.31 -10.26 3.97
N LEU A 112 -24.57 -9.33 3.05
CA LEU A 112 -23.87 -8.04 3.00
C LEU A 112 -24.14 -7.20 4.25
N GLU A 113 -25.39 -7.08 4.66
CA GLU A 113 -25.78 -6.36 5.89
C GLU A 113 -25.16 -7.00 7.15
N SER A 114 -25.05 -8.33 7.18
CA SER A 114 -24.39 -9.04 8.27
C SER A 114 -22.90 -8.75 8.31
N LEU A 115 -22.20 -8.82 7.16
CA LEU A 115 -20.77 -8.54 7.08
C LEU A 115 -20.40 -7.09 7.44
N MET A 116 -21.32 -6.15 7.19
CA MET A 116 -21.10 -4.72 7.50
C MET A 116 -21.31 -4.38 8.98
N LYS A 117 -21.77 -5.32 9.80
CA LYS A 117 -21.93 -5.11 11.24
C LYS A 117 -20.57 -5.15 11.96
N GLU A 118 -20.44 -4.33 12.99
CA GLU A 118 -19.21 -4.24 13.79
C GLU A 118 -18.79 -5.58 14.43
N GLU A 119 -19.75 -6.41 14.81
CA GLU A 119 -19.53 -7.76 15.34
C GLU A 119 -18.88 -8.73 14.35
N ASN A 120 -18.99 -8.46 13.04
CA ASN A 120 -18.45 -9.28 11.94
C ASN A 120 -17.27 -8.60 11.21
N LYS A 121 -16.66 -7.60 11.82
CA LYS A 121 -15.55 -6.83 11.26
C LYS A 121 -14.39 -7.69 10.79
N ASP A 122 -14.03 -8.72 11.56
CA ASP A 122 -12.94 -9.64 11.20
C ASP A 122 -13.28 -10.45 9.94
N GLN A 123 -14.54 -10.92 9.80
CA GLN A 123 -15.00 -11.61 8.59
C GLN A 123 -15.00 -10.68 7.38
N LEU A 124 -15.43 -9.43 7.56
CA LEU A 124 -15.37 -8.43 6.49
C LEU A 124 -13.91 -8.15 6.10
N ALA A 125 -13.00 -8.05 7.07
CA ALA A 125 -11.59 -7.86 6.82
C ALA A 125 -10.98 -9.03 6.04
N ASP A 126 -11.35 -10.27 6.35
CA ASP A 126 -10.89 -11.46 5.63
C ASP A 126 -11.39 -11.47 4.18
N VAL A 127 -12.66 -11.13 3.94
CA VAL A 127 -13.22 -10.99 2.59
C VAL A 127 -12.47 -9.90 1.82
N LEU A 128 -12.23 -8.74 2.42
CA LEU A 128 -11.50 -7.64 1.77
C LEU A 128 -10.05 -8.01 1.47
N LYS A 129 -9.36 -8.68 2.38
CA LYS A 129 -8.00 -9.19 2.17
C LYS A 129 -7.94 -10.27 1.07
N TYR A 130 -9.01 -11.04 0.88
CA TYR A 130 -9.11 -12.00 -0.22
C TYR A 130 -9.14 -11.34 -1.60
N HIS A 131 -9.51 -10.06 -1.68
CA HIS A 131 -9.43 -9.25 -2.90
C HIS A 131 -8.07 -8.60 -3.14
N VAL A 132 -7.08 -8.85 -2.27
CA VAL A 132 -5.78 -8.20 -2.29
C VAL A 132 -4.67 -9.22 -2.53
N VAL A 133 -3.76 -8.88 -3.40
CA VAL A 133 -2.52 -9.64 -3.68
C VAL A 133 -1.34 -8.78 -3.25
N ALA A 134 -0.37 -9.38 -2.56
CA ALA A 134 0.86 -8.71 -2.12
C ALA A 134 1.93 -8.74 -3.23
N ASP A 135 1.54 -8.32 -4.43
CA ASP A 135 2.39 -8.17 -5.60
C ASP A 135 1.72 -7.18 -6.56
N GLU A 136 2.50 -6.56 -7.43
CA GLU A 136 1.97 -5.74 -8.52
C GLU A 136 1.80 -6.60 -9.76
N VAL A 137 0.57 -6.80 -10.18
CA VAL A 137 0.22 -7.60 -11.36
C VAL A 137 -0.62 -6.74 -12.30
N THR A 138 -0.01 -6.26 -13.35
CA THR A 138 -0.71 -5.52 -14.41
C THR A 138 -1.59 -6.44 -15.26
N SER A 139 -2.53 -5.88 -16.00
CA SER A 139 -3.38 -6.67 -16.91
C SER A 139 -2.56 -7.42 -17.96
N SER A 140 -1.48 -6.82 -18.44
CA SER A 140 -0.57 -7.44 -19.41
C SER A 140 0.15 -8.64 -18.83
N GLU A 141 0.68 -8.53 -17.60
CA GLU A 141 1.34 -9.61 -16.88
C GLU A 141 0.35 -10.72 -16.55
N LEU A 142 -0.87 -10.36 -16.17
CA LEU A 142 -1.94 -11.32 -15.88
C LEU A 142 -2.31 -12.13 -17.14
N VAL A 143 -2.47 -11.48 -18.28
CA VAL A 143 -2.73 -12.14 -19.57
C VAL A 143 -1.56 -13.05 -19.98
N GLN A 144 -0.33 -12.58 -19.81
CA GLN A 144 0.86 -13.39 -20.10
C GLN A 144 0.92 -14.62 -19.18
N ALA A 145 0.75 -14.43 -17.87
CA ALA A 145 0.76 -15.52 -16.89
C ALA A 145 -0.34 -16.55 -17.18
N ILE A 146 -1.53 -16.14 -17.60
CA ILE A 146 -2.61 -17.04 -18.00
C ILE A 146 -2.20 -17.86 -19.22
N ASN A 147 -1.60 -17.22 -20.24
CA ASN A 147 -1.19 -17.90 -21.46
C ASN A 147 -0.03 -18.90 -21.21
N ASP A 148 0.90 -18.53 -20.34
CA ASP A 148 2.06 -19.36 -19.99
C ASP A 148 1.69 -20.57 -19.11
N ASN A 149 0.49 -20.56 -18.49
CA ASN A 149 -0.02 -21.60 -17.62
C ASN A 149 -1.29 -22.29 -18.17
N ASP A 150 -1.30 -22.65 -19.43
CA ASP A 150 -2.38 -23.43 -20.08
C ASP A 150 -3.78 -22.78 -19.95
N GLY A 151 -3.84 -21.46 -19.97
CA GLY A 151 -5.08 -20.69 -19.93
C GLY A 151 -5.66 -20.44 -18.53
N LYS A 152 -4.91 -20.78 -17.47
CA LYS A 152 -5.29 -20.52 -16.07
C LYS A 152 -4.08 -20.13 -15.25
N TYR A 153 -4.23 -19.10 -14.44
CA TYR A 153 -3.20 -18.65 -13.51
C TYR A 153 -3.76 -18.55 -12.09
N GLU A 154 -3.08 -19.18 -11.14
CA GLU A 154 -3.46 -19.17 -9.72
C GLU A 154 -2.79 -18.01 -9.01
N ILE A 155 -3.59 -17.17 -8.35
CA ILE A 155 -3.17 -15.96 -7.63
C ILE A 155 -3.43 -16.19 -6.14
N ASN A 156 -2.36 -16.14 -5.33
CA ASN A 156 -2.48 -16.21 -3.88
C ASN A 156 -2.84 -14.85 -3.29
N THR A 157 -3.85 -14.82 -2.44
CA THR A 157 -4.35 -13.58 -1.84
C THR A 157 -3.81 -13.34 -0.44
N VAL A 158 -3.77 -12.08 0.01
CA VAL A 158 -3.39 -11.68 1.38
C VAL A 158 -4.35 -12.26 2.44
N GLY A 159 -5.63 -12.46 2.08
CA GLY A 159 -6.62 -13.11 2.95
C GLY A 159 -6.44 -14.63 3.10
N GLY A 160 -5.40 -15.17 2.45
CA GLY A 160 -5.20 -16.62 2.34
C GLY A 160 -6.28 -17.27 1.47
N GLY A 161 -5.88 -18.15 0.60
CA GLY A 161 -6.72 -18.74 -0.45
C GLY A 161 -6.32 -18.24 -1.83
N THR A 162 -6.92 -18.85 -2.85
CA THR A 162 -6.48 -18.69 -4.23
C THR A 162 -7.62 -18.20 -5.12
N ILE A 163 -7.30 -17.28 -6.01
CA ILE A 163 -8.17 -16.86 -7.13
C ILE A 163 -7.56 -17.39 -8.41
N VAL A 164 -8.37 -18.04 -9.25
CA VAL A 164 -7.93 -18.52 -10.56
C VAL A 164 -8.30 -17.51 -11.63
N ALA A 165 -7.31 -16.91 -12.26
CA ALA A 165 -7.51 -16.05 -13.42
C ALA A 165 -7.52 -16.87 -14.70
N SER A 166 -8.41 -16.53 -15.64
CA SER A 166 -8.53 -17.17 -16.96
C SER A 166 -8.99 -16.14 -17.99
N LEU A 167 -8.84 -16.44 -19.29
CA LEU A 167 -9.34 -15.59 -20.36
C LEU A 167 -10.69 -16.10 -20.90
N ASN A 168 -11.59 -15.15 -21.18
CA ASN A 168 -12.80 -15.38 -21.95
C ASN A 168 -12.86 -14.32 -23.07
N GLY A 169 -12.38 -14.68 -24.25
CA GLY A 169 -12.04 -13.71 -25.29
C GLY A 169 -10.93 -12.79 -24.79
N ASP A 170 -11.15 -11.49 -24.91
CA ASP A 170 -10.19 -10.47 -24.43
C ASP A 170 -10.39 -10.07 -22.95
N SER A 171 -11.29 -10.73 -22.25
CA SER A 171 -11.63 -10.38 -20.87
C SER A 171 -11.01 -11.34 -19.87
N VAL A 172 -10.40 -10.79 -18.82
CA VAL A 172 -9.94 -11.58 -17.68
C VAL A 172 -11.12 -11.93 -16.78
N ILE A 173 -11.23 -13.20 -16.46
CA ILE A 173 -12.22 -13.75 -15.53
C ILE A 173 -11.50 -14.32 -14.32
N LEU A 174 -11.87 -13.85 -13.16
CA LEU A 174 -11.42 -14.37 -11.88
C LEU A 174 -12.44 -15.39 -11.38
N THR A 175 -11.97 -16.53 -10.94
CA THR A 175 -12.83 -17.58 -10.35
C THR A 175 -12.37 -17.82 -8.92
N ASP A 176 -13.28 -17.70 -7.97
CA ASP A 176 -13.00 -17.95 -6.57
C ASP A 176 -13.06 -19.44 -6.20
N GLU A 177 -12.72 -19.80 -4.98
CA GLU A 177 -12.71 -21.19 -4.47
C GLU A 177 -14.11 -21.81 -4.40
N ASN A 178 -15.19 -21.00 -4.48
CA ASN A 178 -16.58 -21.47 -4.53
C ASN A 178 -17.07 -21.67 -5.98
N GLY A 179 -16.25 -21.28 -6.97
CA GLY A 179 -16.58 -21.34 -8.38
C GLY A 179 -17.34 -20.11 -8.90
N ASN A 180 -17.50 -19.07 -8.08
CA ASN A 180 -18.07 -17.80 -8.54
C ASN A 180 -17.10 -17.10 -9.47
N LYS A 181 -17.62 -16.40 -10.46
CA LYS A 181 -16.83 -15.71 -11.47
C LYS A 181 -17.03 -14.20 -11.37
N ALA A 182 -15.93 -13.48 -11.44
CA ALA A 182 -15.90 -12.03 -11.56
C ALA A 182 -15.12 -11.65 -12.82
N LYS A 183 -15.68 -10.75 -13.61
CA LYS A 183 -15.02 -10.21 -14.80
C LYS A 183 -14.30 -8.93 -14.44
N VAL A 184 -13.08 -8.76 -14.94
CA VAL A 184 -12.37 -7.48 -14.88
C VAL A 184 -13.00 -6.53 -15.90
N VAL A 185 -13.60 -5.45 -15.42
CA VAL A 185 -14.31 -4.45 -16.25
C VAL A 185 -13.46 -3.20 -16.50
N MET A 186 -12.52 -2.91 -15.61
CA MET A 186 -11.51 -1.86 -15.77
C MET A 186 -10.22 -2.36 -15.15
N ALA A 187 -9.13 -2.30 -15.89
CA ALA A 187 -7.83 -2.74 -15.44
C ALA A 187 -6.85 -1.57 -15.34
N ASP A 188 -5.74 -1.80 -14.64
CA ASP A 188 -4.56 -0.91 -14.60
C ASP A 188 -4.90 0.51 -14.13
N VAL A 189 -5.69 0.64 -13.06
CA VAL A 189 -5.82 1.91 -12.36
C VAL A 189 -4.62 2.07 -11.44
N ASP A 190 -3.65 2.87 -11.89
CA ASP A 190 -2.39 3.09 -11.18
C ASP A 190 -2.59 3.84 -9.86
N ALA A 191 -1.91 3.35 -8.84
CA ALA A 191 -1.81 3.98 -7.53
C ALA A 191 -0.35 3.99 -7.07
N SER A 192 -0.01 4.86 -6.12
CA SER A 192 1.37 5.01 -5.61
C SER A 192 1.90 3.77 -4.89
N ASN A 193 1.03 2.88 -4.47
CA ASN A 193 1.36 1.64 -3.75
C ASN A 193 0.81 0.38 -4.43
N GLY A 194 0.52 0.43 -5.72
CA GLY A 194 0.12 -0.73 -6.52
C GLY A 194 -0.93 -0.42 -7.58
N VAL A 195 -1.65 -1.43 -8.02
CA VAL A 195 -2.61 -1.38 -9.12
C VAL A 195 -4.00 -1.83 -8.67
N VAL A 196 -5.04 -1.20 -9.23
CA VAL A 196 -6.44 -1.59 -8.97
C VAL A 196 -7.10 -2.09 -10.25
N HIS A 197 -7.71 -3.27 -10.18
CA HIS A 197 -8.56 -3.84 -11.22
C HIS A 197 -10.00 -3.86 -10.72
N VAL A 198 -10.89 -3.18 -11.43
CA VAL A 198 -12.32 -3.15 -11.07
C VAL A 198 -13.00 -4.39 -11.62
N ILE A 199 -13.78 -5.06 -10.76
CA ILE A 199 -14.50 -6.31 -11.09
C ILE A 199 -16.01 -6.17 -10.90
N ASP A 200 -16.78 -6.98 -11.63
CA ASP A 200 -18.26 -6.94 -11.65
C ASP A 200 -18.95 -7.88 -10.65
N ALA A 201 -18.18 -8.66 -9.90
CA ALA A 201 -18.69 -9.51 -8.83
C ALA A 201 -17.73 -9.55 -7.64
N VAL A 202 -18.26 -9.85 -6.45
CA VAL A 202 -17.46 -10.06 -5.23
C VAL A 202 -16.96 -11.49 -5.21
N VAL A 203 -15.64 -11.69 -5.03
CA VAL A 203 -15.04 -13.01 -4.85
C VAL A 203 -14.96 -13.35 -3.37
N MET A 204 -15.17 -14.60 -3.02
CA MET A 204 -15.21 -15.04 -1.63
C MET A 204 -14.37 -16.30 -1.43
N LYS A 205 -13.62 -16.31 -0.34
CA LYS A 205 -12.91 -17.50 0.10
C LYS A 205 -13.91 -18.60 0.48
N LYS A 206 -13.56 -19.83 0.23
CA LYS A 206 -14.31 -20.97 0.72
C LYS A 206 -14.24 -21.06 2.25
N ALA A 207 -15.40 -21.23 2.88
CA ALA A 207 -15.53 -21.38 4.33
C ALA A 207 -14.95 -22.72 4.82
#